data_abbb1a84feae78b78a73ccfda84c5578
#
_entry.id   abbb1a84feae78b78a73ccfda84c5578
#
_cell.length_a   1.000
_cell.length_b   1.000
_cell.length_c   1.000
_cell.angle_alpha   90.00
_cell.angle_beta   90.00
_cell.angle_gamma   90.00
#
_symmetry.space_group_name_H-M   'P 1'
#
loop_
_entity.id
_entity.type
_entity.pdbx_description
1 polymer ?
#
loop_
_entity_poly.entity_id
_entity_poly.type
_entity_poly.pdbx_seq_one_letter_code
_entity_poly.pdbx_strand_id
1 'polypeptide(L)'
;MRHHVGTLLIFTLFGWATLQAQVRPLAQDYVTIWKSPDPKHVYGYTPGICRLPSGRLVITHEVSSGGKVVAPNQKAISEARILTSDDGGKTWTHRANFDMSFARPFVAGKSLYILGRSKQVAIIRSDDEGVTWSERKFLNDQGIWHQSACNVHFANGCVYLVMEKHAPKRGIQGWQVGDLAPVLMRANVDSDLTDKNNWTFASELVFEDIWDAKKSDYFGVPFYPADRNKPTYLVPPKGRGVSVLGWLETNVVQFTDPNHLWYDPQGKTFHLWMRANTGLTNYAAIAQVKENNDGSMTTSLVKAPSGKTMLYVPCPGGQMRFHILWDEQTKLYWLLSTQSTDSMIRADRMPPARWGTPDNERQRLVLHFSKNMVDWCFAGLVCYGSSPKESRHYASMCVDGDDLCILSRSGDEKSHSAHNGDLITFHRVMKFRDLVY
;
A
#
# COMPACT_ATOMS: atom_id res chain seq x y z
N MET A 1 18.26 -54.99 -66.30
CA MET A 1 17.36 -53.92 -65.96
C MET A 1 17.09 -53.96 -64.47
N ARG A 2 17.68 -53.02 -63.69
CA ARG A 2 17.43 -52.95 -62.28
C ARG A 2 16.67 -51.64 -62.06
N HIS A 3 15.45 -51.74 -61.56
CA HIS A 3 14.61 -50.61 -61.19
C HIS A 3 15.00 -50.15 -59.75
N HIS A 4 15.49 -48.91 -59.61
CA HIS A 4 15.58 -48.28 -58.31
C HIS A 4 14.28 -47.53 -58.03
N VAL A 5 13.57 -47.98 -57.01
CA VAL A 5 12.44 -47.26 -56.42
C VAL A 5 13.02 -46.32 -55.33
N GLY A 6 12.98 -45.03 -55.58
CA GLY A 6 13.35 -44.02 -54.60
C GLY A 6 12.18 -43.73 -53.66
N THR A 7 12.32 -44.07 -52.41
CA THR A 7 11.35 -43.72 -51.38
C THR A 7 11.58 -42.25 -50.93
N LEU A 8 10.63 -41.38 -51.23
CA LEU A 8 10.62 -39.99 -50.81
C LEU A 8 10.08 -39.90 -49.36
N LEU A 9 10.94 -39.68 -48.38
CA LEU A 9 10.58 -39.39 -47.00
C LEU A 9 10.15 -37.94 -46.88
N ILE A 10 8.84 -37.67 -46.70
CA ILE A 10 8.31 -36.35 -46.39
C ILE A 10 8.39 -36.18 -44.84
N PHE A 11 9.34 -35.38 -44.38
CA PHE A 11 9.41 -34.91 -43.00
C PHE A 11 8.37 -33.79 -42.82
N THR A 12 7.22 -34.08 -42.22
CA THR A 12 6.29 -33.08 -41.72
C THR A 12 6.87 -32.52 -40.42
N LEU A 13 7.44 -31.32 -40.46
CA LEU A 13 7.77 -30.55 -39.29
C LEU A 13 6.48 -30.07 -38.63
N PHE A 14 6.00 -30.84 -37.64
CA PHE A 14 5.03 -30.32 -36.68
C PHE A 14 5.75 -29.28 -35.79
N GLY A 15 5.61 -27.99 -36.11
CA GLY A 15 5.96 -26.92 -35.22
C GLY A 15 5.08 -27.00 -33.98
N TRP A 16 5.67 -27.42 -32.88
CA TRP A 16 5.03 -27.33 -31.57
C TRP A 16 4.96 -25.84 -31.22
N ALA A 17 3.86 -25.17 -31.56
CA ALA A 17 3.50 -23.92 -30.95
C ALA A 17 3.21 -24.24 -29.49
N THR A 18 4.17 -23.96 -28.61
CA THR A 18 3.91 -23.92 -27.17
C THR A 18 2.92 -22.80 -26.92
N LEU A 19 1.65 -23.13 -26.83
CA LEU A 19 0.64 -22.27 -26.25
C LEU A 19 1.04 -22.05 -24.77
N GLN A 20 1.90 -21.07 -24.53
CA GLN A 20 2.05 -20.56 -23.17
C GLN A 20 0.71 -19.96 -22.79
N ALA A 21 0.05 -20.57 -21.82
CA ALA A 21 -1.14 -20.00 -21.22
C ALA A 21 -0.74 -18.66 -20.59
N GLN A 22 -0.96 -17.57 -21.31
CA GLN A 22 -0.68 -16.24 -20.82
C GLN A 22 -1.81 -15.87 -19.86
N VAL A 23 -1.47 -15.58 -18.61
CA VAL A 23 -2.43 -15.07 -17.62
C VAL A 23 -3.04 -13.79 -18.15
N ARG A 24 -4.35 -13.77 -18.37
CA ARG A 24 -5.06 -12.56 -18.80
C ARG A 24 -5.25 -11.64 -17.60
N PRO A 25 -4.76 -10.41 -17.66
CA PRO A 25 -4.99 -9.46 -16.58
C PRO A 25 -6.47 -9.14 -16.39
N LEU A 26 -6.87 -8.92 -15.14
CA LEU A 26 -8.27 -8.62 -14.77
C LEU A 26 -8.71 -7.23 -15.22
N ALA A 27 -7.78 -6.25 -15.24
CA ALA A 27 -8.06 -4.85 -15.58
C ALA A 27 -6.81 -4.17 -16.17
N GLN A 28 -6.30 -4.71 -17.30
CA GLN A 28 -5.13 -4.14 -18.00
C GLN A 28 -5.40 -2.74 -18.53
N ASP A 29 -6.61 -2.53 -19.07
CA ASP A 29 -7.05 -1.22 -19.53
C ASP A 29 -7.31 -0.29 -18.35
N TYR A 30 -7.06 0.99 -18.56
CA TYR A 30 -7.20 1.99 -17.51
C TYR A 30 -7.66 3.35 -18.05
N VAL A 31 -8.25 4.14 -17.15
CA VAL A 31 -8.50 5.57 -17.38
C VAL A 31 -7.32 6.35 -16.79
N THR A 32 -6.72 7.21 -17.60
CA THR A 32 -5.66 8.12 -17.13
C THR A 32 -6.30 9.26 -16.34
N ILE A 33 -6.02 9.30 -15.04
CA ILE A 33 -6.49 10.37 -14.14
C ILE A 33 -5.59 11.59 -14.26
N TRP A 34 -4.31 11.34 -14.28
CA TRP A 34 -3.29 12.37 -14.40
C TRP A 34 -2.07 11.85 -15.13
N LYS A 35 -1.49 12.71 -15.97
CA LYS A 35 -0.23 12.47 -16.65
C LYS A 35 0.71 13.63 -16.40
N SER A 36 1.96 13.32 -16.11
CA SER A 36 2.99 14.33 -15.87
C SER A 36 3.26 15.15 -17.12
N PRO A 37 3.28 16.47 -17.01
CA PRO A 37 3.77 17.35 -18.09
C PRO A 37 5.29 17.28 -18.24
N ASP A 38 6.02 16.85 -17.20
CA ASP A 38 7.47 16.67 -17.18
C ASP A 38 7.84 15.38 -16.45
N PRO A 39 7.84 14.23 -17.13
CA PRO A 39 8.11 12.93 -16.51
C PRO A 39 9.49 12.78 -15.86
N LYS A 40 10.43 13.68 -16.17
CA LYS A 40 11.77 13.66 -15.57
C LYS A 40 11.83 14.32 -14.20
N HIS A 41 10.91 15.25 -13.91
CA HIS A 41 10.99 16.08 -12.71
C HIS A 41 9.70 16.16 -11.89
N VAL A 42 8.54 15.78 -12.45
CA VAL A 42 7.23 15.86 -11.79
C VAL A 42 6.56 14.50 -11.80
N TYR A 43 6.14 14.02 -10.65
CA TYR A 43 5.68 12.66 -10.44
C TYR A 43 4.33 12.61 -9.71
N GLY A 44 3.56 11.55 -9.96
CA GLY A 44 2.35 11.24 -9.21
C GLY A 44 2.64 10.40 -7.97
N TYR A 45 1.96 10.69 -6.85
CA TYR A 45 2.14 9.97 -5.60
C TYR A 45 0.80 9.68 -4.91
N THR A 46 0.81 8.76 -3.98
CA THR A 46 -0.14 8.48 -2.90
C THR A 46 -1.62 8.54 -3.29
N PRO A 47 -2.07 7.65 -4.21
CA PRO A 47 -3.47 7.61 -4.59
C PRO A 47 -4.37 7.10 -3.46
N GLY A 48 -5.47 7.81 -3.18
CA GLY A 48 -6.54 7.41 -2.28
C GLY A 48 -7.87 7.38 -3.02
N ILE A 49 -8.78 6.47 -2.68
CA ILE A 49 -10.11 6.35 -3.29
C ILE A 49 -11.15 5.94 -2.26
N CYS A 50 -12.34 6.51 -2.36
CA CYS A 50 -13.54 6.02 -1.69
C CYS A 50 -14.77 6.17 -2.60
N ARG A 51 -15.84 5.44 -2.25
CA ARG A 51 -17.15 5.54 -2.87
C ARG A 51 -18.14 6.14 -1.88
N LEU A 52 -18.92 7.12 -2.32
CA LEU A 52 -20.00 7.72 -1.54
C LEU A 52 -21.27 6.86 -1.61
N PRO A 53 -22.22 7.02 -0.66
CA PRO A 53 -23.52 6.35 -0.71
C PRO A 53 -24.31 6.65 -1.99
N SER A 54 -24.15 7.84 -2.57
CA SER A 54 -24.75 8.21 -3.86
C SER A 54 -24.22 7.43 -5.07
N GLY A 55 -23.09 6.73 -4.91
CA GLY A 55 -22.38 6.06 -5.99
C GLY A 55 -21.23 6.88 -6.59
N ARG A 56 -21.11 8.16 -6.23
CA ARG A 56 -19.97 8.99 -6.64
C ARG A 56 -18.67 8.42 -6.13
N LEU A 57 -17.67 8.35 -7.00
CA LEU A 57 -16.29 8.04 -6.62
C LEU A 57 -15.55 9.33 -6.30
N VAL A 58 -14.75 9.31 -5.24
CA VAL A 58 -13.87 10.42 -4.84
C VAL A 58 -12.45 9.89 -4.76
N ILE A 59 -11.53 10.59 -5.40
CA ILE A 59 -10.10 10.25 -5.37
C ILE A 59 -9.25 11.41 -4.91
N THR A 60 -8.12 11.05 -4.33
CA THR A 60 -7.02 11.96 -4.03
C THR A 60 -5.73 11.43 -4.64
N HIS A 61 -4.87 12.32 -5.07
CA HIS A 61 -3.48 11.99 -5.40
C HIS A 61 -2.57 13.20 -5.22
N GLU A 62 -1.29 12.95 -5.07
CA GLU A 62 -0.28 14.01 -4.98
C GLU A 62 0.44 14.19 -6.30
N VAL A 63 0.89 15.41 -6.55
CA VAL A 63 1.82 15.79 -7.62
C VAL A 63 3.03 16.43 -6.96
N SER A 64 4.22 15.93 -7.21
CA SER A 64 5.42 16.41 -6.55
C SER A 64 6.66 16.34 -7.44
N SER A 65 7.53 17.31 -7.29
CA SER A 65 8.88 17.30 -7.87
C SER A 65 9.93 16.65 -6.95
N GLY A 66 9.50 15.90 -5.92
CA GLY A 66 10.41 15.26 -4.97
C GLY A 66 11.24 16.26 -4.16
N GLY A 67 10.70 17.45 -3.93
CA GLY A 67 11.37 18.55 -3.20
C GLY A 67 12.38 19.33 -4.05
N LYS A 68 12.53 19.02 -5.34
CA LYS A 68 13.44 19.73 -6.24
C LYS A 68 12.75 20.89 -6.95
N VAL A 69 13.43 22.01 -7.10
CA VAL A 69 13.00 23.12 -7.94
C VAL A 69 13.11 22.71 -9.40
N VAL A 70 12.02 22.82 -10.15
CA VAL A 70 11.94 22.38 -11.55
C VAL A 70 12.38 23.47 -12.53
N ALA A 71 12.16 24.74 -12.16
CA ALA A 71 12.60 25.88 -12.97
C ALA A 71 13.15 27.01 -12.07
N PRO A 72 14.08 27.83 -12.58
CA PRO A 72 14.59 28.97 -11.84
C PRO A 72 13.47 29.86 -11.29
N ASN A 73 13.61 30.32 -10.04
CA ASN A 73 12.66 31.17 -9.33
C ASN A 73 11.30 30.56 -9.03
N GLN A 74 11.13 29.24 -9.16
CA GLN A 74 9.94 28.52 -8.74
C GLN A 74 10.18 27.76 -7.44
N LYS A 75 9.09 27.49 -6.70
CA LYS A 75 9.13 26.57 -5.56
C LYS A 75 9.03 25.13 -6.06
N ALA A 76 9.56 24.18 -5.29
CA ALA A 76 9.30 22.76 -5.53
C ALA A 76 7.79 22.50 -5.57
N ILE A 77 7.36 21.69 -6.53
CA ILE A 77 5.95 21.31 -6.66
C ILE A 77 5.62 20.29 -5.55
N SER A 78 4.58 20.57 -4.79
CA SER A 78 4.00 19.65 -3.81
C SER A 78 2.54 20.05 -3.60
N GLU A 79 1.63 19.38 -4.23
CA GLU A 79 0.20 19.61 -4.11
C GLU A 79 -0.56 18.29 -4.11
N ALA A 80 -1.70 18.24 -3.42
CA ALA A 80 -2.64 17.14 -3.55
C ALA A 80 -3.89 17.64 -4.30
N ARG A 81 -4.53 16.72 -5.02
CA ARG A 81 -5.70 16.97 -5.87
C ARG A 81 -6.86 16.11 -5.46
N ILE A 82 -8.05 16.67 -5.56
CA ILE A 82 -9.32 15.98 -5.37
C ILE A 82 -10.06 15.95 -6.70
N LEU A 83 -10.49 14.75 -7.11
CA LEU A 83 -11.35 14.57 -8.28
C LEU A 83 -12.54 13.70 -7.91
N THR A 84 -13.65 13.89 -8.61
CA THR A 84 -14.87 13.09 -8.47
C THR A 84 -15.32 12.53 -9.80
N SER A 85 -16.00 11.38 -9.76
CA SER A 85 -16.63 10.75 -10.93
C SER A 85 -18.05 10.32 -10.58
N ASP A 86 -19.00 10.65 -11.46
CA ASP A 86 -20.41 10.29 -11.34
C ASP A 86 -20.85 9.19 -12.33
N ASP A 87 -19.91 8.69 -13.13
CA ASP A 87 -20.15 7.71 -14.21
C ASP A 87 -19.35 6.41 -14.04
N GLY A 88 -19.01 6.08 -12.79
CA GLY A 88 -18.27 4.86 -12.45
C GLY A 88 -16.81 4.90 -12.84
N GLY A 89 -16.19 6.08 -12.90
CA GLY A 89 -14.77 6.27 -13.16
C GLY A 89 -14.40 6.42 -14.62
N LYS A 90 -15.36 6.61 -15.52
CA LYS A 90 -15.12 6.84 -16.95
C LYS A 90 -14.61 8.26 -17.21
N THR A 91 -15.20 9.24 -16.51
CA THR A 91 -14.77 10.64 -16.55
C THR A 91 -14.60 11.21 -15.14
N TRP A 92 -13.73 12.21 -15.01
CA TRP A 92 -13.33 12.76 -13.72
C TRP A 92 -13.35 14.28 -13.75
N THR A 93 -13.94 14.88 -12.73
CA THR A 93 -13.99 16.33 -12.54
C THR A 93 -13.03 16.72 -11.43
N HIS A 94 -12.05 17.58 -11.73
CA HIS A 94 -11.19 18.19 -10.72
C HIS A 94 -12.00 19.14 -9.84
N ARG A 95 -11.89 19.00 -8.51
CA ARG A 95 -12.65 19.76 -7.53
C ARG A 95 -11.82 20.80 -6.79
N ALA A 96 -10.64 20.37 -6.31
CA ALA A 96 -9.77 21.24 -5.53
C ALA A 96 -8.32 20.76 -5.53
N ASN A 97 -7.41 21.70 -5.33
CA ASN A 97 -6.04 21.43 -4.83
C ASN A 97 -5.99 21.77 -3.35
N PHE A 98 -5.15 21.07 -2.61
CA PHE A 98 -4.94 21.31 -1.19
C PHE A 98 -3.50 20.99 -0.77
N ASP A 99 -3.08 21.54 0.36
CA ASP A 99 -1.73 21.39 0.89
C ASP A 99 -1.72 20.33 2.01
N MET A 100 -1.87 19.07 1.62
CA MET A 100 -1.69 17.91 2.51
C MET A 100 -1.10 16.74 1.71
N SER A 101 -0.18 16.00 2.32
CA SER A 101 0.36 14.76 1.76
C SER A 101 -0.31 13.53 2.39
N PHE A 102 -0.20 12.39 1.72
CA PHE A 102 -0.70 11.09 2.18
C PHE A 102 -2.23 11.07 2.40
N ALA A 103 -2.92 11.85 1.61
CA ALA A 103 -4.34 12.07 1.74
C ALA A 103 -5.18 10.83 1.44
N ARG A 104 -6.10 10.49 2.34
CA ARG A 104 -7.07 9.41 2.14
C ARG A 104 -8.48 9.93 2.33
N PRO A 105 -9.37 9.75 1.33
CA PRO A 105 -10.77 10.09 1.43
C PRO A 105 -11.55 8.98 2.13
N PHE A 106 -12.54 9.35 2.94
CA PHE A 106 -13.49 8.41 3.56
C PHE A 106 -14.78 9.13 3.98
N VAL A 107 -15.86 8.36 4.11
CA VAL A 107 -17.15 8.85 4.59
C VAL A 107 -17.34 8.45 6.04
N ALA A 108 -17.75 9.37 6.89
CA ALA A 108 -18.18 9.08 8.25
C ALA A 108 -19.43 9.91 8.57
N GLY A 109 -20.45 9.29 9.17
CA GLY A 109 -21.75 9.90 9.34
C GLY A 109 -22.33 10.36 8.00
N LYS A 110 -22.58 11.66 7.86
CA LYS A 110 -23.13 12.25 6.63
C LYS A 110 -22.11 13.02 5.79
N SER A 111 -20.86 13.05 6.23
CA SER A 111 -19.82 13.91 5.65
C SER A 111 -18.72 13.10 5.00
N LEU A 112 -18.12 13.66 3.98
CA LEU A 112 -16.90 13.17 3.36
C LEU A 112 -15.72 13.89 3.98
N TYR A 113 -14.69 13.13 4.36
CA TYR A 113 -13.47 13.64 4.94
C TYR A 113 -12.26 13.23 4.10
N ILE A 114 -11.23 14.08 4.12
CA ILE A 114 -9.89 13.73 3.66
C ILE A 114 -8.93 13.95 4.82
N LEU A 115 -8.26 12.89 5.25
CA LEU A 115 -7.23 12.93 6.27
C LEU A 115 -5.87 12.69 5.65
N GLY A 116 -4.90 13.51 6.02
CA GLY A 116 -3.52 13.43 5.57
C GLY A 116 -2.60 14.16 6.53
N ARG A 117 -1.48 14.67 6.04
CA ARG A 117 -0.60 15.52 6.84
C ARG A 117 -0.21 16.80 6.11
N SER A 118 -0.02 17.87 6.90
CA SER A 118 0.71 19.07 6.53
C SER A 118 1.61 19.45 7.71
N LYS A 119 2.76 18.78 7.86
CA LYS A 119 3.58 18.63 9.06
C LYS A 119 2.92 17.78 10.15
N GLN A 120 1.78 18.21 10.66
CA GLN A 120 0.89 17.52 11.62
C GLN A 120 -0.17 16.71 10.87
N VAL A 121 -0.89 15.85 11.60
CA VAL A 121 -2.08 15.19 11.07
C VAL A 121 -3.15 16.24 10.79
N ALA A 122 -3.69 16.24 9.60
CA ALA A 122 -4.62 17.24 9.13
C ALA A 122 -5.84 16.63 8.46
N ILE A 123 -6.98 17.31 8.55
CA ILE A 123 -8.25 16.88 8.01
C ILE A 123 -9.00 18.04 7.36
N ILE A 124 -9.73 17.75 6.30
CA ILE A 124 -10.75 18.63 5.68
C ILE A 124 -12.06 17.88 5.54
N ARG A 125 -13.16 18.60 5.49
CA ARG A 125 -14.53 18.07 5.41
C ARG A 125 -15.27 18.65 4.22
N SER A 126 -16.13 17.83 3.62
CA SER A 126 -17.13 18.24 2.63
C SER A 126 -18.50 17.69 3.03
N ASP A 127 -19.53 18.53 2.96
CA ASP A 127 -20.92 18.18 3.23
C ASP A 127 -21.79 18.14 1.95
N ASP A 128 -21.16 18.33 0.79
CA ASP A 128 -21.78 18.39 -0.54
C ASP A 128 -21.12 17.40 -1.52
N GLU A 129 -20.74 16.24 -1.01
CA GLU A 129 -20.16 15.14 -1.79
C GLU A 129 -18.88 15.51 -2.55
N GLY A 130 -18.04 16.33 -1.95
CA GLY A 130 -16.71 16.69 -2.47
C GLY A 130 -16.71 17.85 -3.45
N VAL A 131 -17.79 18.61 -3.57
CA VAL A 131 -17.84 19.81 -4.42
C VAL A 131 -17.13 20.98 -3.76
N THR A 132 -17.38 21.22 -2.48
CA THR A 132 -16.70 22.23 -1.67
C THR A 132 -16.08 21.62 -0.41
N TRP A 133 -15.10 22.31 0.15
CA TRP A 133 -14.28 21.80 1.25
C TRP A 133 -14.10 22.86 2.33
N SER A 134 -14.09 22.40 3.57
CA SER A 134 -13.75 23.23 4.73
C SER A 134 -12.29 23.66 4.70
N GLU A 135 -11.95 24.66 5.54
CA GLU A 135 -10.57 24.90 5.89
C GLU A 135 -9.95 23.68 6.56
N ARG A 136 -8.62 23.53 6.37
CA ARG A 136 -7.83 22.48 7.01
C ARG A 136 -7.80 22.67 8.53
N LYS A 137 -8.07 21.60 9.27
CA LYS A 137 -7.91 21.53 10.72
C LYS A 137 -6.79 20.55 11.08
N PHE A 138 -6.08 20.81 12.17
CA PHE A 138 -5.04 19.93 12.69
C PHE A 138 -5.60 19.11 13.84
N LEU A 139 -5.33 17.80 13.82
CA LEU A 139 -5.82 16.85 14.82
C LEU A 139 -4.83 16.63 15.97
N ASN A 140 -3.64 17.22 15.88
CA ASN A 140 -2.62 17.17 16.93
C ASN A 140 -1.75 18.42 16.87
N ASP A 141 -1.01 18.66 17.96
CA ASP A 141 -0.24 19.91 18.13
C ASP A 141 1.24 19.76 17.73
N GLN A 142 1.77 18.53 17.67
CA GLN A 142 3.20 18.29 17.47
C GLN A 142 3.47 16.99 16.70
N GLY A 143 4.74 16.84 16.29
CA GLY A 143 5.28 15.64 15.68
C GLY A 143 5.43 15.75 14.17
N ILE A 144 6.27 14.87 13.64
CA ILE A 144 6.42 14.64 12.21
C ILE A 144 5.72 13.34 11.91
N TRP A 145 4.83 13.35 10.93
CA TRP A 145 3.97 12.23 10.61
C TRP A 145 4.22 11.74 9.19
N HIS A 146 4.05 10.46 8.99
CA HIS A 146 4.15 9.77 7.73
C HIS A 146 2.94 8.87 7.56
N GLN A 147 2.52 8.61 6.37
CA GLN A 147 1.62 7.53 5.95
C GLN A 147 1.48 7.55 4.43
N SER A 148 0.91 6.48 3.89
CA SER A 148 0.33 6.43 2.56
C SER A 148 -1.18 6.21 2.69
N ALA A 149 -1.98 6.48 1.67
CA ALA A 149 -3.43 6.30 1.72
C ALA A 149 -3.81 4.80 1.84
N CYS A 150 -3.57 4.19 3.01
CA CYS A 150 -3.97 2.83 3.34
C CYS A 150 -5.46 2.76 3.70
N ASN A 151 -5.93 1.63 4.19
CA ASN A 151 -7.36 1.45 4.45
C ASN A 151 -7.89 2.34 5.59
N VAL A 152 -9.20 2.49 5.62
CA VAL A 152 -9.98 3.03 6.73
C VAL A 152 -10.89 1.91 7.21
N HIS A 153 -10.92 1.66 8.50
CA HIS A 153 -11.71 0.61 9.11
C HIS A 153 -12.85 1.19 9.94
N PHE A 154 -14.01 0.55 9.92
CA PHE A 154 -15.18 0.96 10.68
C PHE A 154 -15.63 -0.17 11.61
N ALA A 155 -15.75 0.13 12.87
CA ALA A 155 -16.23 -0.79 13.90
C ALA A 155 -16.73 0.00 15.12
N ASN A 156 -17.56 -0.61 15.95
CA ASN A 156 -17.98 -0.06 17.24
C ASN A 156 -18.53 1.38 17.17
N GLY A 157 -19.19 1.77 16.06
CA GLY A 157 -19.65 3.14 15.83
C GLY A 157 -18.52 4.16 15.61
N CYS A 158 -17.31 3.70 15.35
CA CYS A 158 -16.14 4.53 15.17
C CYS A 158 -15.45 4.29 13.82
N VAL A 159 -14.71 5.29 13.36
CA VAL A 159 -13.73 5.19 12.30
C VAL A 159 -12.33 4.98 12.89
N TYR A 160 -11.57 4.07 12.28
CA TYR A 160 -10.20 3.74 12.66
C TYR A 160 -9.27 3.86 11.46
N LEU A 161 -8.16 4.51 11.65
CA LEU A 161 -7.10 4.63 10.65
C LEU A 161 -5.75 4.87 11.34
N VAL A 162 -4.66 4.66 10.63
CA VAL A 162 -3.32 4.83 11.20
C VAL A 162 -2.59 5.97 10.52
N MET A 163 -1.84 6.73 11.30
CA MET A 163 -0.73 7.56 10.85
C MET A 163 0.53 7.11 11.59
N GLU A 164 1.68 7.12 10.92
CA GLU A 164 2.97 6.82 11.55
C GLU A 164 3.60 8.10 12.09
N LYS A 165 4.00 8.09 13.36
CA LYS A 165 4.72 9.20 13.99
C LYS A 165 6.22 8.90 13.99
N HIS A 166 7.03 9.85 13.57
CA HIS A 166 8.47 9.77 13.75
C HIS A 166 8.82 9.95 15.22
N ALA A 167 9.57 9.00 15.77
CA ALA A 167 10.17 9.15 17.09
C ALA A 167 11.29 10.21 17.08
N PRO A 168 11.57 10.85 18.21
CA PRO A 168 12.70 11.76 18.29
C PRO A 168 14.00 11.09 17.87
N LYS A 169 14.80 11.81 17.10
CA LYS A 169 16.05 11.39 16.44
C LYS A 169 16.84 10.30 17.17
N ARG A 170 16.88 9.11 16.55
CA ARG A 170 17.63 7.95 17.06
C ARG A 170 18.93 7.67 16.28
N GLY A 171 19.40 8.64 15.51
CA GLY A 171 20.65 8.53 14.76
C GLY A 171 20.61 7.61 13.54
N ILE A 172 19.43 7.18 13.09
CA ILE A 172 19.27 6.35 11.88
C ILE A 172 19.70 7.15 10.65
N GLN A 173 20.61 6.58 9.87
CA GLN A 173 21.11 7.17 8.63
C GLN A 173 20.26 6.73 7.43
N GLY A 174 19.93 7.65 6.55
CA GLY A 174 19.16 7.41 5.34
C GLY A 174 17.65 7.52 5.54
N TRP A 175 16.85 6.67 4.90
CA TRP A 175 15.40 6.65 5.03
C TRP A 175 14.99 6.09 6.40
N GLN A 176 14.37 6.91 7.22
CA GLN A 176 14.17 6.68 8.66
C GLN A 176 12.89 5.87 8.95
N VAL A 177 12.75 4.67 8.39
CA VAL A 177 11.58 3.82 8.65
C VAL A 177 11.66 3.04 9.96
N GLY A 178 12.85 2.91 10.54
CA GLY A 178 13.06 2.26 11.84
C GLY A 178 12.60 3.10 13.03
N ASP A 179 12.51 4.42 12.89
CA ASP A 179 12.02 5.33 13.93
C ASP A 179 10.52 5.68 13.80
N LEU A 180 9.79 4.96 12.94
CA LEU A 180 8.35 5.11 12.82
C LEU A 180 7.59 4.30 13.88
N ALA A 181 6.59 4.95 14.48
CA ALA A 181 5.59 4.34 15.34
C ALA A 181 4.23 4.40 14.66
N PRO A 182 3.58 3.25 14.35
CA PRO A 182 2.19 3.26 13.90
C PRO A 182 1.29 3.69 15.05
N VAL A 183 0.48 4.70 14.83
CA VAL A 183 -0.46 5.24 15.82
C VAL A 183 -1.87 5.06 15.28
N LEU A 184 -2.64 4.12 15.85
CA LEU A 184 -4.04 3.97 15.54
C LEU A 184 -4.82 5.16 16.09
N MET A 185 -5.61 5.77 15.24
CA MET A 185 -6.50 6.86 15.56
C MET A 185 -7.94 6.38 15.51
N ARG A 186 -8.77 6.82 16.45
CA ARG A 186 -10.19 6.47 16.54
C ARG A 186 -11.03 7.73 16.80
N ALA A 187 -12.17 7.83 16.11
CA ALA A 187 -13.20 8.82 16.41
C ALA A 187 -14.61 8.24 16.17
N ASN A 188 -15.61 8.70 16.92
CA ASN A 188 -17.00 8.33 16.66
C ASN A 188 -17.47 8.89 15.31
N VAL A 189 -18.13 8.07 14.49
CA VAL A 189 -18.55 8.45 13.12
C VAL A 189 -19.59 9.58 13.12
N ASP A 190 -20.35 9.76 14.20
CA ASP A 190 -21.38 10.80 14.32
C ASP A 190 -20.85 12.08 14.96
N SER A 191 -19.57 12.13 15.37
CA SER A 191 -18.93 13.34 15.88
C SER A 191 -18.37 14.22 14.76
N ASP A 192 -18.06 15.48 15.05
CA ASP A 192 -17.30 16.32 14.13
C ASP A 192 -15.83 15.88 14.10
N LEU A 193 -15.43 15.19 13.04
CA LEU A 193 -14.08 14.67 12.88
C LEU A 193 -13.03 15.78 12.61
N THR A 194 -13.46 17.03 12.41
CA THR A 194 -12.53 18.17 12.30
C THR A 194 -12.11 18.72 13.67
N ASP A 195 -12.81 18.33 14.72
CA ASP A 195 -12.41 18.65 16.10
C ASP A 195 -11.42 17.63 16.65
N LYS A 196 -10.21 18.07 16.99
CA LYS A 196 -9.16 17.21 17.55
C LYS A 196 -9.57 16.49 18.84
N ASN A 197 -10.48 17.06 19.62
CA ASN A 197 -10.94 16.48 20.88
C ASN A 197 -11.80 15.23 20.71
N ASN A 198 -12.33 14.99 19.50
CA ASN A 198 -13.08 13.80 19.15
C ASN A 198 -12.19 12.62 18.77
N TRP A 199 -10.87 12.80 18.73
CA TRP A 199 -9.93 11.76 18.38
C TRP A 199 -9.17 11.20 19.57
N THR A 200 -9.09 9.87 19.62
CA THR A 200 -8.21 9.13 20.54
C THR A 200 -7.05 8.56 19.73
N PHE A 201 -5.84 8.71 20.25
CA PHE A 201 -4.61 8.21 19.65
C PHE A 201 -4.06 7.06 20.51
N ALA A 202 -3.69 5.95 19.87
CA ALA A 202 -3.04 4.84 20.56
C ALA A 202 -1.62 5.20 21.01
N SER A 203 -1.09 4.43 21.96
CA SER A 203 0.30 4.56 22.37
C SER A 203 1.26 4.26 21.23
N GLU A 204 2.41 4.93 21.23
CA GLU A 204 3.47 4.76 20.24
C GLU A 204 4.23 3.45 20.49
N LEU A 205 4.56 2.72 19.42
CA LEU A 205 5.44 1.55 19.43
C LEU A 205 6.46 1.73 18.32
N VAL A 206 7.66 2.15 18.65
CA VAL A 206 8.71 2.45 17.68
C VAL A 206 9.40 1.16 17.26
N PHE A 207 9.60 0.94 15.95
CA PHE A 207 10.21 -0.29 15.44
C PHE A 207 11.59 -0.55 16.05
N GLU A 208 12.44 0.45 16.14
CA GLU A 208 13.79 0.31 16.64
C GLU A 208 13.84 -0.11 18.11
N ASP A 209 12.81 0.19 18.91
CA ASP A 209 12.73 -0.23 20.32
C ASP A 209 12.40 -1.71 20.50
N ILE A 210 11.76 -2.31 19.48
CA ILE A 210 11.29 -3.70 19.55
C ILE A 210 12.18 -4.67 18.79
N TRP A 211 13.02 -4.15 17.90
CA TRP A 211 13.87 -4.98 17.06
C TRP A 211 15.13 -5.42 17.79
N ASP A 212 15.29 -6.73 17.97
CA ASP A 212 16.50 -7.34 18.55
C ASP A 212 17.01 -8.45 17.64
N ALA A 213 18.08 -8.17 16.90
CA ALA A 213 18.68 -9.12 15.97
C ALA A 213 19.18 -10.41 16.64
N LYS A 214 19.46 -10.39 17.96
CA LYS A 214 19.93 -11.57 18.70
C LYS A 214 18.80 -12.49 19.14
N LYS A 215 17.58 -11.93 19.26
CA LYS A 215 16.41 -12.65 19.79
C LYS A 215 15.38 -12.98 18.73
N SER A 216 15.51 -12.41 17.54
CA SER A 216 14.52 -12.55 16.49
C SER A 216 14.99 -13.53 15.43
N ASP A 217 14.22 -14.57 15.20
CA ASP A 217 14.32 -15.41 14.01
C ASP A 217 13.47 -14.79 12.90
N TYR A 218 14.08 -14.57 11.76
CA TYR A 218 13.43 -13.99 10.58
C TYR A 218 13.17 -15.03 9.51
N PHE A 219 12.88 -16.27 9.89
CA PHE A 219 12.64 -17.38 8.95
C PHE A 219 13.81 -17.61 7.97
N GLY A 220 15.05 -17.40 8.43
CA GLY A 220 16.24 -17.48 7.58
C GLY A 220 16.35 -16.39 6.51
N VAL A 221 15.50 -15.39 6.56
CA VAL A 221 15.53 -14.28 5.60
C VAL A 221 16.63 -13.30 5.97
N PRO A 222 17.48 -12.91 5.00
CA PRO A 222 18.55 -11.96 5.25
C PRO A 222 17.98 -10.53 5.32
N PHE A 223 17.82 -10.02 6.52
CA PHE A 223 17.52 -8.61 6.74
C PHE A 223 18.78 -7.79 6.87
N TYR A 224 18.81 -6.63 6.24
CA TYR A 224 19.88 -5.67 6.47
C TYR A 224 19.58 -4.86 7.72
N PRO A 225 20.54 -4.72 8.66
CA PRO A 225 20.33 -3.93 9.86
C PRO A 225 20.09 -2.45 9.52
N ALA A 226 19.37 -1.76 10.38
CA ALA A 226 19.15 -0.33 10.28
C ALA A 226 20.48 0.45 10.31
N ASP A 227 21.44 0.01 11.13
CA ASP A 227 22.77 0.59 11.21
C ASP A 227 23.65 0.07 10.08
N ARG A 228 23.85 0.90 9.06
CA ARG A 228 24.70 0.60 7.91
C ARG A 228 26.20 0.51 8.26
N ASN A 229 26.60 1.00 9.43
CA ASN A 229 28.00 0.98 9.87
C ASN A 229 28.36 -0.34 10.56
N LYS A 230 27.39 -1.18 10.91
CA LYS A 230 27.65 -2.48 11.47
C LYS A 230 27.83 -3.51 10.35
N PRO A 231 29.03 -4.11 10.24
CA PRO A 231 29.26 -5.14 9.23
C PRO A 231 28.35 -6.34 9.52
N THR A 232 27.65 -6.80 8.50
CA THR A 232 26.94 -8.07 8.49
C THR A 232 27.52 -8.94 7.40
N TYR A 233 27.31 -10.26 7.48
CA TYR A 233 27.68 -11.18 6.41
C TYR A 233 26.88 -10.93 5.11
N LEU A 234 25.86 -10.08 5.18
CA LEU A 234 25.03 -9.68 4.05
C LEU A 234 25.44 -8.31 3.52
N VAL A 235 26.70 -8.16 3.19
CA VAL A 235 27.18 -6.94 2.55
C VAL A 235 26.62 -6.86 1.12
N PRO A 236 25.84 -5.84 0.79
CA PRO A 236 25.36 -5.67 -0.58
C PRO A 236 26.54 -5.37 -1.50
N PRO A 237 26.45 -5.71 -2.78
CA PRO A 237 27.46 -5.32 -3.77
C PRO A 237 27.69 -3.81 -3.77
N LYS A 238 28.91 -3.38 -4.07
CA LYS A 238 29.25 -1.96 -4.15
C LYS A 238 28.30 -1.22 -5.09
N GLY A 239 27.73 -0.12 -4.62
CA GLY A 239 26.76 0.69 -5.38
C GLY A 239 25.29 0.29 -5.22
N ARG A 240 25.00 -0.82 -4.52
CA ARG A 240 23.63 -1.18 -4.19
C ARG A 240 23.15 -0.40 -2.98
N GLY A 241 21.96 0.19 -3.07
CA GLY A 241 21.24 0.72 -1.90
C GLY A 241 20.81 -0.43 -0.99
N VAL A 242 20.88 -0.21 0.31
CA VAL A 242 20.36 -1.14 1.33
C VAL A 242 19.12 -0.53 1.93
N SER A 243 18.02 -1.28 1.97
CA SER A 243 16.83 -0.86 2.69
C SER A 243 17.07 -0.93 4.19
N VAL A 244 16.70 0.13 4.90
CA VAL A 244 16.72 0.15 6.36
C VAL A 244 15.56 -0.69 6.87
N LEU A 245 15.80 -1.52 7.88
CA LEU A 245 14.72 -2.24 8.55
C LEU A 245 13.73 -1.28 9.20
N GLY A 246 12.47 -1.65 9.14
CA GLY A 246 11.39 -0.87 9.72
C GLY A 246 10.04 -1.31 9.20
N TRP A 247 9.02 -0.62 9.67
CA TRP A 247 7.65 -0.78 9.23
C TRP A 247 7.02 0.56 8.87
N LEU A 248 6.04 0.53 7.98
CA LEU A 248 5.30 1.71 7.55
C LEU A 248 4.05 1.31 6.76
N GLU A 249 3.25 2.31 6.38
CA GLU A 249 2.12 2.16 5.44
C GLU A 249 1.08 1.16 5.96
N THR A 250 0.57 1.45 7.15
CA THR A 250 -0.21 0.57 8.01
C THR A 250 -1.67 0.44 7.56
N ASN A 251 -2.14 -0.80 7.43
CA ASN A 251 -3.56 -1.13 7.32
C ASN A 251 -4.11 -1.62 8.67
N VAL A 252 -5.37 -1.31 8.95
CA VAL A 252 -6.10 -1.76 10.14
C VAL A 252 -6.91 -3.00 9.78
N VAL A 253 -6.81 -4.04 10.62
CA VAL A 253 -7.54 -5.29 10.47
C VAL A 253 -8.20 -5.65 11.80
N GLN A 254 -9.45 -6.09 11.76
CA GLN A 254 -10.14 -6.66 12.90
C GLN A 254 -10.62 -8.07 12.55
N PHE A 255 -10.38 -9.04 13.42
CA PHE A 255 -10.85 -10.41 13.23
C PHE A 255 -12.21 -10.57 13.88
N THR A 256 -13.24 -10.75 13.04
CA THR A 256 -14.65 -10.86 13.48
C THR A 256 -15.17 -12.31 13.48
N ASP A 257 -14.44 -13.25 12.89
CA ASP A 257 -14.78 -14.67 12.92
C ASP A 257 -14.45 -15.26 14.31
N PRO A 258 -15.44 -15.77 15.07
CA PRO A 258 -15.21 -16.39 16.38
C PRO A 258 -14.25 -17.59 16.35
N ASN A 259 -14.02 -18.20 15.21
CA ASN A 259 -13.09 -19.32 15.07
C ASN A 259 -11.65 -18.90 14.80
N HIS A 260 -11.41 -17.61 14.57
CA HIS A 260 -10.06 -17.12 14.32
C HIS A 260 -9.23 -17.05 15.61
N LEU A 261 -7.93 -17.44 15.54
CA LEU A 261 -7.02 -17.43 16.70
C LEU A 261 -6.87 -16.05 17.38
N TRP A 262 -7.05 -14.98 16.63
CA TRP A 262 -6.92 -13.60 17.11
C TRP A 262 -8.29 -12.91 17.30
N TYR A 263 -9.36 -13.69 17.31
CA TYR A 263 -10.69 -13.15 17.61
C TYR A 263 -10.77 -12.61 19.02
N ASP A 264 -11.32 -11.42 19.16
CA ASP A 264 -11.65 -10.81 20.43
C ASP A 264 -13.17 -10.68 20.57
N PRO A 265 -13.82 -11.44 21.49
CA PRO A 265 -15.28 -11.38 21.65
C PRO A 265 -15.79 -10.02 22.13
N GLN A 266 -14.92 -9.16 22.66
CA GLN A 266 -15.28 -7.79 23.04
C GLN A 266 -15.18 -6.81 21.85
N GLY A 267 -14.59 -7.23 20.72
CA GLY A 267 -14.41 -6.38 19.55
C GLY A 267 -13.46 -5.20 19.78
N LYS A 268 -12.60 -5.27 20.80
CA LYS A 268 -11.70 -4.18 21.22
C LYS A 268 -10.26 -4.32 20.73
N THR A 269 -9.96 -5.42 20.04
CA THR A 269 -8.61 -5.68 19.53
C THR A 269 -8.55 -5.47 18.03
N PHE A 270 -7.63 -4.61 17.61
CA PHE A 270 -7.32 -4.32 16.21
C PHE A 270 -5.90 -4.77 15.91
N HIS A 271 -5.67 -5.25 14.70
CA HIS A 271 -4.35 -5.64 14.25
C HIS A 271 -3.86 -4.65 13.19
N LEU A 272 -2.58 -4.34 13.24
CA LEU A 272 -1.90 -3.47 12.31
C LEU A 272 -1.08 -4.32 11.35
N TRP A 273 -1.38 -4.24 10.06
CA TRP A 273 -0.64 -4.88 8.98
C TRP A 273 0.17 -3.85 8.23
N MET A 274 1.48 -3.94 8.33
CA MET A 274 2.41 -2.91 7.86
C MET A 274 3.35 -3.45 6.79
N ARG A 275 3.69 -2.62 5.83
CA ARG A 275 4.81 -2.89 4.96
C ARG A 275 6.06 -3.17 5.81
N ALA A 276 6.67 -4.33 5.57
CA ALA A 276 7.93 -4.68 6.19
C ALA A 276 9.08 -4.24 5.27
N ASN A 277 9.78 -3.17 5.64
CA ASN A 277 10.87 -2.65 4.82
C ASN A 277 12.13 -3.50 5.00
N THR A 278 12.08 -4.71 4.47
CA THR A 278 13.17 -5.69 4.54
C THR A 278 14.05 -5.69 3.29
N GLY A 279 13.54 -5.13 2.19
CA GLY A 279 14.20 -5.08 0.89
C GLY A 279 14.25 -6.40 0.12
N LEU A 280 13.81 -7.53 0.68
CA LEU A 280 14.03 -8.84 0.06
C LEU A 280 12.89 -9.84 0.20
N THR A 281 11.78 -9.54 0.89
CA THR A 281 10.80 -10.57 1.23
C THR A 281 9.36 -10.15 1.08
N ASN A 282 8.47 -11.14 0.86
CA ASN A 282 7.04 -10.99 0.82
C ASN A 282 6.42 -11.24 2.22
N TYR A 283 6.87 -10.47 3.22
CA TYR A 283 6.32 -10.47 4.58
C TYR A 283 5.74 -9.11 4.92
N ALA A 284 4.66 -9.09 5.70
CA ALA A 284 4.19 -7.91 6.42
C ALA A 284 4.71 -7.94 7.86
N ALA A 285 4.96 -6.77 8.43
CA ALA A 285 5.13 -6.63 9.88
C ALA A 285 3.75 -6.49 10.52
N ILE A 286 3.60 -7.02 11.74
CA ILE A 286 2.34 -6.96 12.48
C ILE A 286 2.54 -6.41 13.90
N ALA A 287 1.51 -5.70 14.37
CA ALA A 287 1.32 -5.29 15.75
C ALA A 287 -0.17 -5.39 16.09
N GLN A 288 -0.54 -5.20 17.34
CA GLN A 288 -1.92 -5.12 17.77
C GLN A 288 -2.16 -3.86 18.60
N VAL A 289 -3.39 -3.37 18.55
CA VAL A 289 -3.88 -2.29 19.41
C VAL A 289 -5.10 -2.79 20.15
N LYS A 290 -5.10 -2.58 21.47
CA LYS A 290 -6.23 -2.92 22.33
C LYS A 290 -6.86 -1.64 22.87
N GLU A 291 -8.16 -1.53 22.76
CA GLU A 291 -8.94 -0.51 23.47
C GLU A 291 -9.10 -0.92 24.94
N ASN A 292 -8.67 -0.04 25.84
CA ASN A 292 -8.77 -0.24 27.27
C ASN A 292 -10.14 0.21 27.79
N ASN A 293 -10.49 -0.20 29.02
CA ASN A 293 -11.78 0.14 29.62
C ASN A 293 -11.94 1.64 29.93
N ASP A 294 -10.84 2.37 30.05
CA ASP A 294 -10.81 3.82 30.23
C ASP A 294 -10.90 4.60 28.90
N GLY A 295 -11.07 3.90 27.78
CA GLY A 295 -11.16 4.49 26.43
C GLY A 295 -9.81 4.78 25.78
N SER A 296 -8.69 4.62 26.48
CA SER A 296 -7.35 4.69 25.87
C SER A 296 -7.07 3.49 24.96
N MET A 297 -6.04 3.59 24.13
CA MET A 297 -5.62 2.51 23.24
C MET A 297 -4.14 2.21 23.42
N THR A 298 -3.79 0.93 23.57
CA THR A 298 -2.41 0.46 23.78
C THR A 298 -1.92 -0.37 22.59
N THR A 299 -0.82 0.06 21.98
CA THR A 299 -0.13 -0.68 20.91
C THR A 299 0.89 -1.64 21.50
N SER A 300 0.92 -2.88 21.04
CA SER A 300 1.85 -3.91 21.48
C SER A 300 2.18 -4.89 20.34
N LEU A 301 3.23 -5.69 20.51
CA LEU A 301 3.51 -6.79 19.60
C LEU A 301 2.54 -7.95 19.81
N VAL A 302 2.17 -8.62 18.72
CA VAL A 302 1.31 -9.80 18.74
C VAL A 302 2.03 -10.95 19.45
N LYS A 303 1.32 -11.66 20.32
CA LYS A 303 1.79 -12.88 20.96
C LYS A 303 1.15 -14.09 20.31
N ALA A 304 1.99 -15.07 19.93
CA ALA A 304 1.51 -16.38 19.53
C ALA A 304 0.93 -17.13 20.76
N PRO A 305 0.12 -18.20 20.56
CA PRO A 305 -0.34 -19.04 21.65
C PRO A 305 0.79 -19.65 22.49
N SER A 306 1.96 -19.83 21.94
CA SER A 306 3.18 -20.25 22.64
C SER A 306 3.78 -19.18 23.57
N GLY A 307 3.22 -17.96 23.62
CA GLY A 307 3.76 -16.81 24.32
C GLY A 307 4.90 -16.09 23.61
N LYS A 308 5.39 -16.63 22.50
CA LYS A 308 6.45 -15.99 21.69
C LYS A 308 5.90 -14.77 20.94
N THR A 309 6.76 -13.79 20.75
CA THR A 309 6.40 -12.58 19.98
C THR A 309 6.45 -12.88 18.48
N MET A 310 5.41 -12.43 17.77
CA MET A 310 5.32 -12.45 16.32
C MET A 310 5.56 -11.04 15.81
N LEU A 311 6.48 -10.88 14.87
CA LEU A 311 6.77 -9.60 14.23
C LEU A 311 6.40 -9.61 12.74
N TYR A 312 6.58 -10.73 12.08
CA TYR A 312 6.33 -10.88 10.65
C TYR A 312 5.38 -12.03 10.35
N VAL A 313 4.59 -11.85 9.29
CA VAL A 313 3.71 -12.86 8.72
C VAL A 313 3.85 -12.88 7.19
N PRO A 314 3.61 -14.02 6.54
CA PRO A 314 3.55 -14.08 5.08
C PRO A 314 2.52 -13.09 4.53
N CYS A 315 2.94 -12.28 3.55
CA CYS A 315 2.04 -11.33 2.88
C CYS A 315 2.54 -11.09 1.46
N PRO A 316 1.83 -11.54 0.44
CA PRO A 316 2.21 -11.28 -0.95
C PRO A 316 2.36 -9.78 -1.21
N GLY A 317 3.56 -9.35 -1.63
CA GLY A 317 3.87 -7.94 -1.83
C GLY A 317 4.12 -7.12 -0.55
N GLY A 318 4.29 -7.76 0.60
CA GLY A 318 4.47 -7.10 1.90
C GLY A 318 5.72 -6.23 2.03
N GLN A 319 6.70 -6.37 1.12
CA GLN A 319 7.88 -5.48 1.03
C GLN A 319 7.57 -4.11 0.41
N MET A 320 6.37 -3.93 -0.16
CA MET A 320 5.86 -2.70 -0.73
C MET A 320 4.56 -2.29 -0.06
N ARG A 321 4.10 -1.06 -0.32
CA ARG A 321 2.78 -0.66 0.15
C ARG A 321 1.70 -1.53 -0.48
N PHE A 322 0.79 -2.02 0.33
CA PHE A 322 -0.39 -2.79 -0.05
C PHE A 322 -1.65 -2.17 0.56
N HIS A 323 -2.81 -2.59 0.06
CA HIS A 323 -4.11 -2.18 0.58
C HIS A 323 -4.92 -3.42 0.95
N ILE A 324 -5.49 -3.42 2.15
CA ILE A 324 -6.37 -4.48 2.66
C ILE A 324 -7.80 -3.94 2.72
N LEU A 325 -8.73 -4.75 2.24
CA LEU A 325 -10.17 -4.48 2.28
C LEU A 325 -10.88 -5.71 2.86
N TRP A 326 -11.76 -5.51 3.84
CA TRP A 326 -12.71 -6.51 4.27
C TRP A 326 -13.97 -6.45 3.41
N ASP A 327 -14.40 -7.57 2.86
CA ASP A 327 -15.65 -7.67 2.11
C ASP A 327 -16.72 -8.38 2.94
N GLU A 328 -17.73 -7.62 3.34
CA GLU A 328 -18.82 -8.11 4.18
C GLU A 328 -19.66 -9.21 3.51
N GLN A 329 -19.73 -9.22 2.18
CA GLN A 329 -20.53 -10.17 1.44
C GLN A 329 -19.87 -11.57 1.41
N THR A 330 -18.57 -11.63 1.12
CA THR A 330 -17.83 -12.90 1.05
C THR A 330 -17.20 -13.30 2.39
N LYS A 331 -17.14 -12.38 3.36
CA LYS A 331 -16.42 -12.56 4.64
C LYS A 331 -14.93 -12.89 4.41
N LEU A 332 -14.33 -12.22 3.43
CA LEU A 332 -12.93 -12.38 3.07
C LEU A 332 -12.18 -11.05 3.15
N TYR A 333 -10.90 -11.16 3.48
CA TYR A 333 -9.94 -10.07 3.33
C TYR A 333 -9.39 -10.09 1.91
N TRP A 334 -9.40 -8.93 1.25
CA TRP A 334 -8.83 -8.73 -0.06
C TRP A 334 -7.55 -7.92 0.06
N LEU A 335 -6.49 -8.39 -0.59
CA LEU A 335 -5.17 -7.76 -0.59
C LEU A 335 -4.82 -7.34 -2.02
N LEU A 336 -4.66 -6.04 -2.20
CA LEU A 336 -4.13 -5.44 -3.43
C LEU A 336 -2.67 -5.05 -3.18
N SER A 337 -1.75 -5.66 -3.93
CA SER A 337 -0.32 -5.50 -3.69
C SER A 337 0.51 -5.55 -4.96
N THR A 338 1.79 -5.21 -4.84
CA THR A 338 2.74 -5.28 -5.96
C THR A 338 3.61 -6.52 -5.78
N GLN A 339 3.51 -7.45 -6.72
CA GLN A 339 4.25 -8.71 -6.64
C GLN A 339 5.71 -8.55 -7.03
N SER A 340 6.61 -9.02 -6.17
CA SER A 340 8.01 -9.22 -6.47
C SER A 340 8.29 -10.67 -6.83
N THR A 341 9.17 -10.92 -7.79
CA THR A 341 9.62 -12.24 -8.21
C THR A 341 11.05 -12.56 -7.79
N ASP A 342 11.81 -11.57 -7.33
CA ASP A 342 13.22 -11.71 -6.94
C ASP A 342 13.43 -11.74 -5.42
N SER A 343 12.39 -12.11 -4.66
CA SER A 343 12.53 -12.37 -3.22
C SER A 343 13.49 -13.51 -2.95
N MET A 344 14.25 -13.42 -1.85
CA MET A 344 15.19 -14.45 -1.39
C MET A 344 16.40 -14.71 -2.29
N ILE A 345 16.62 -13.92 -3.33
CA ILE A 345 17.81 -14.03 -4.16
C ILE A 345 18.99 -13.36 -3.46
N ARG A 346 20.10 -14.08 -3.36
CA ARG A 346 21.36 -13.55 -2.81
C ARG A 346 21.77 -12.29 -3.59
N ALA A 347 22.07 -11.23 -2.86
CA ALA A 347 22.44 -9.94 -3.44
C ALA A 347 23.65 -10.02 -4.38
N ASP A 348 24.65 -10.84 -4.01
CA ASP A 348 25.88 -11.07 -4.80
C ASP A 348 25.64 -11.90 -6.08
N ARG A 349 24.48 -12.51 -6.22
CA ARG A 349 24.08 -13.29 -7.40
C ARG A 349 23.12 -12.53 -8.31
N MET A 350 22.63 -11.37 -7.88
CA MET A 350 21.70 -10.58 -8.64
C MET A 350 22.43 -9.71 -9.67
N PRO A 351 22.00 -9.68 -10.92
CA PRO A 351 22.57 -8.78 -11.94
C PRO A 351 22.50 -7.32 -11.48
N PRO A 352 23.47 -6.46 -11.81
CA PRO A 352 23.47 -5.05 -11.41
C PRO A 352 22.18 -4.30 -11.76
N ALA A 353 21.57 -4.60 -12.90
CA ALA A 353 20.30 -4.01 -13.33
C ALA A 353 19.11 -4.37 -12.39
N ARG A 354 19.25 -5.41 -11.57
CA ARG A 354 18.24 -5.91 -10.67
C ARG A 354 18.58 -5.67 -9.19
N TRP A 355 19.64 -4.96 -8.87
CA TRP A 355 20.06 -4.73 -7.48
C TRP A 355 19.03 -3.95 -6.66
N GLY A 356 18.19 -3.15 -7.27
CA GLY A 356 17.10 -2.42 -6.59
C GLY A 356 15.84 -3.24 -6.36
N THR A 357 15.78 -4.49 -6.82
CA THR A 357 14.65 -5.38 -6.56
C THR A 357 14.89 -6.19 -5.27
N PRO A 358 13.81 -6.56 -4.55
CA PRO A 358 12.40 -6.35 -4.89
C PRO A 358 11.87 -4.93 -4.63
N ASP A 359 12.61 -4.03 -3.99
CA ASP A 359 12.13 -2.67 -3.66
C ASP A 359 11.63 -1.88 -4.88
N ASN A 360 12.18 -2.16 -6.06
CA ASN A 360 11.84 -1.49 -7.31
C ASN A 360 11.16 -2.40 -8.34
N GLU A 361 10.76 -3.60 -7.96
CA GLU A 361 9.94 -4.45 -8.82
C GLU A 361 8.47 -4.06 -8.67
N ARG A 362 8.03 -3.02 -9.38
CA ARG A 362 6.77 -2.32 -9.18
C ARG A 362 5.79 -2.45 -10.35
N GLN A 363 6.07 -3.32 -11.31
CA GLN A 363 5.28 -3.41 -12.55
C GLN A 363 4.09 -4.37 -12.50
N ARG A 364 3.93 -5.21 -11.45
CA ARG A 364 2.85 -6.21 -11.37
C ARG A 364 1.91 -5.90 -10.21
N LEU A 365 0.72 -5.43 -10.52
CA LEU A 365 -0.34 -5.24 -9.52
C LEU A 365 -1.19 -6.50 -9.45
N VAL A 366 -1.30 -7.09 -8.27
CA VAL A 366 -1.96 -8.38 -8.05
C VAL A 366 -3.02 -8.30 -6.96
N LEU A 367 -4.02 -9.17 -7.06
CA LEU A 367 -5.11 -9.31 -6.10
C LEU A 367 -5.06 -10.69 -5.47
N HIS A 368 -5.20 -10.75 -4.15
CA HIS A 368 -5.33 -11.97 -3.37
C HIS A 368 -6.53 -11.87 -2.44
N PHE A 369 -7.03 -13.02 -1.98
CA PHE A 369 -8.03 -13.08 -0.91
C PHE A 369 -7.59 -14.07 0.18
N SER A 370 -8.12 -13.88 1.40
CA SER A 370 -7.82 -14.73 2.55
C SER A 370 -8.97 -14.72 3.55
N LYS A 371 -9.18 -15.85 4.23
CA LYS A 371 -10.08 -15.93 5.41
C LYS A 371 -9.42 -15.46 6.69
N ASN A 372 -8.07 -15.55 6.78
CA ASN A 372 -7.35 -15.47 8.04
C ASN A 372 -6.13 -14.55 8.00
N MET A 373 -5.89 -13.84 6.90
CA MET A 373 -4.77 -12.91 6.69
C MET A 373 -3.37 -13.56 6.68
N VAL A 374 -3.29 -14.88 6.66
CA VAL A 374 -2.04 -15.65 6.62
C VAL A 374 -1.98 -16.55 5.39
N ASP A 375 -3.06 -17.28 5.13
CA ASP A 375 -3.21 -18.13 3.95
C ASP A 375 -3.83 -17.31 2.82
N TRP A 376 -3.01 -16.95 1.83
CA TRP A 376 -3.40 -16.11 0.72
C TRP A 376 -3.66 -16.93 -0.55
N CYS A 377 -4.85 -16.80 -1.09
CA CYS A 377 -5.25 -17.34 -2.39
C CYS A 377 -5.03 -16.27 -3.47
N PHE A 378 -4.40 -16.64 -4.57
CA PHE A 378 -4.16 -15.74 -5.69
C PHE A 378 -5.45 -15.56 -6.50
N ALA A 379 -6.04 -14.37 -6.46
CA ALA A 379 -7.26 -14.06 -7.22
C ALA A 379 -6.96 -13.67 -8.68
N GLY A 380 -5.85 -12.98 -8.93
CA GLY A 380 -5.46 -12.65 -10.30
C GLY A 380 -4.44 -11.51 -10.42
N LEU A 381 -3.86 -11.42 -11.60
CA LEU A 381 -3.05 -10.29 -12.03
C LEU A 381 -4.00 -9.16 -12.44
N VAL A 382 -4.01 -8.05 -11.71
CA VAL A 382 -4.87 -6.90 -12.03
C VAL A 382 -4.40 -6.24 -13.32
N CYS A 383 -3.15 -5.81 -13.34
CA CYS A 383 -2.49 -5.24 -14.51
C CYS A 383 -0.97 -5.31 -14.35
N TYR A 384 -0.26 -5.14 -15.45
CA TYR A 384 1.20 -5.09 -15.44
C TYR A 384 1.74 -4.13 -16.47
N GLY A 385 2.96 -3.64 -16.23
CA GLY A 385 3.79 -2.96 -17.22
C GLY A 385 4.83 -3.89 -17.81
N SER A 386 5.22 -3.65 -19.06
CA SER A 386 6.19 -4.47 -19.80
C SER A 386 7.62 -4.25 -19.33
N SER A 387 7.87 -3.15 -18.62
CA SER A 387 9.18 -2.79 -18.08
C SER A 387 9.08 -2.29 -16.63
N PRO A 388 10.19 -2.26 -15.86
CA PRO A 388 10.19 -1.69 -14.52
C PRO A 388 9.73 -0.23 -14.43
N LYS A 389 9.90 0.57 -15.50
CA LYS A 389 9.43 1.96 -15.56
C LYS A 389 7.91 2.05 -15.67
N GLU A 390 7.29 1.08 -16.31
CA GLU A 390 5.83 0.99 -16.44
C GLU A 390 5.20 0.43 -15.16
N SER A 391 5.49 1.10 -14.08
CA SER A 391 5.05 0.69 -12.74
C SER A 391 3.53 0.72 -12.59
N ARG A 392 3.01 -0.16 -11.72
CA ARG A 392 1.62 -0.29 -11.27
C ARG A 392 1.67 -0.63 -9.80
N HIS A 393 1.62 0.37 -8.93
CA HIS A 393 1.90 0.17 -7.52
C HIS A 393 1.24 1.24 -6.62
N TYR A 394 1.44 1.12 -5.32
CA TYR A 394 0.88 2.03 -4.31
C TYR A 394 -0.63 2.22 -4.47
N ALA A 395 -1.32 1.19 -4.98
CA ALA A 395 -2.71 1.28 -5.33
C ALA A 395 -3.63 1.25 -4.11
N SER A 396 -4.70 2.03 -4.17
CA SER A 396 -5.83 1.99 -3.23
C SER A 396 -7.05 1.41 -3.93
N MET A 397 -7.96 0.80 -3.16
CA MET A 397 -9.18 0.19 -3.71
C MET A 397 -10.41 0.50 -2.86
N CYS A 398 -11.57 0.48 -3.49
CA CYS A 398 -12.88 0.48 -2.85
C CYS A 398 -13.87 -0.36 -3.65
N VAL A 399 -14.93 -0.84 -2.98
CA VAL A 399 -16.01 -1.61 -3.63
C VAL A 399 -17.02 -0.66 -4.25
N ASP A 400 -17.47 -0.96 -5.47
CA ASP A 400 -18.58 -0.29 -6.16
C ASP A 400 -19.54 -1.35 -6.74
N GLY A 401 -20.57 -1.69 -5.96
CA GLY A 401 -21.47 -2.80 -6.28
C GLY A 401 -20.73 -4.15 -6.29
N ASP A 402 -20.72 -4.81 -7.44
CA ASP A 402 -20.00 -6.08 -7.62
C ASP A 402 -18.55 -5.91 -8.09
N ASP A 403 -18.14 -4.68 -8.36
CA ASP A 403 -16.82 -4.36 -8.91
C ASP A 403 -15.87 -3.81 -7.86
N LEU A 404 -14.58 -3.91 -8.15
CA LEU A 404 -13.53 -3.30 -7.38
C LEU A 404 -12.91 -2.15 -8.17
N CYS A 405 -13.03 -0.93 -7.63
CA CYS A 405 -12.41 0.27 -8.17
C CYS A 405 -11.01 0.44 -7.58
N ILE A 406 -10.02 0.65 -8.42
CA ILE A 406 -8.60 0.71 -8.05
C ILE A 406 -7.98 1.98 -8.61
N LEU A 407 -7.33 2.75 -7.75
CA LEU A 407 -6.51 3.90 -8.15
C LEU A 407 -5.05 3.58 -7.91
N SER A 408 -4.21 3.66 -8.96
CA SER A 408 -2.80 3.25 -8.91
C SER A 408 -1.86 4.39 -9.24
N ARG A 409 -0.77 4.50 -8.49
CA ARG A 409 0.44 5.19 -8.90
C ARG A 409 1.08 4.36 -10.01
N SER A 410 1.32 4.97 -11.15
CA SER A 410 1.68 4.25 -12.38
C SER A 410 2.76 4.99 -13.16
N GLY A 411 3.33 4.30 -14.13
CA GLY A 411 4.27 4.87 -15.04
C GLY A 411 4.11 4.31 -16.46
N ASP A 412 4.60 5.06 -17.43
CA ASP A 412 4.85 4.59 -18.79
C ASP A 412 6.36 4.53 -19.10
N GLU A 413 6.73 4.28 -20.33
CA GLU A 413 8.13 4.21 -20.77
C GLU A 413 8.92 5.50 -20.53
N LYS A 414 8.24 6.65 -20.39
CA LYS A 414 8.83 7.97 -20.17
C LYS A 414 9.10 8.25 -18.70
N SER A 415 8.57 7.44 -17.80
CA SER A 415 8.75 7.59 -16.36
C SER A 415 10.23 7.72 -15.98
N HIS A 416 10.51 8.55 -14.99
CA HIS A 416 11.86 8.72 -14.47
C HIS A 416 12.41 7.39 -13.93
N SER A 417 11.61 6.65 -13.19
CA SER A 417 11.99 5.35 -12.61
C SER A 417 10.74 4.55 -12.22
N ALA A 418 10.92 3.32 -11.80
CA ALA A 418 9.85 2.50 -11.21
C ALA A 418 9.19 3.17 -10.00
N HIS A 419 9.96 3.95 -9.22
CA HIS A 419 9.44 4.70 -8.07
C HIS A 419 8.75 6.00 -8.49
N ASN A 420 9.35 6.78 -9.38
CA ASN A 420 8.88 8.09 -9.79
C ASN A 420 8.07 7.97 -11.10
N GLY A 421 6.85 7.45 -10.95
CA GLY A 421 5.91 7.27 -12.06
C GLY A 421 5.30 8.59 -12.52
N ASP A 422 4.97 8.66 -13.78
CA ASP A 422 4.43 9.84 -14.47
C ASP A 422 2.91 9.78 -14.68
N LEU A 423 2.24 8.75 -14.16
CA LEU A 423 0.81 8.53 -14.31
C LEU A 423 0.13 8.28 -12.96
N ILE A 424 -1.14 8.69 -12.87
CA ILE A 424 -2.14 8.15 -11.97
C ILE A 424 -3.21 7.50 -12.84
N THR A 425 -3.51 6.22 -12.58
CA THR A 425 -4.44 5.42 -13.39
C THR A 425 -5.56 4.83 -12.55
N PHE A 426 -6.76 4.80 -13.13
CA PHE A 426 -7.92 4.14 -12.56
C PHE A 426 -8.21 2.85 -13.32
N HIS A 427 -8.43 1.77 -12.58
CA HIS A 427 -8.78 0.45 -13.10
C HIS A 427 -10.05 -0.06 -12.43
N ARG A 428 -10.81 -0.90 -13.12
CA ARG A 428 -12.02 -1.55 -12.60
C ARG A 428 -11.94 -3.06 -12.82
N VAL A 429 -11.90 -3.82 -11.72
CA VAL A 429 -12.03 -5.27 -11.76
C VAL A 429 -13.51 -5.61 -11.64
N MET A 430 -14.07 -6.14 -12.73
CA MET A 430 -15.48 -6.48 -12.80
C MET A 430 -15.74 -7.74 -11.99
N LYS A 431 -16.85 -7.76 -11.22
CA LYS A 431 -17.33 -8.93 -10.47
C LYS A 431 -16.23 -9.64 -9.68
N PHE A 432 -15.47 -8.88 -8.91
CA PHE A 432 -14.28 -9.40 -8.24
C PHE A 432 -14.57 -10.58 -7.30
N ARG A 433 -15.81 -10.71 -6.80
CA ARG A 433 -16.21 -11.82 -5.93
C ARG A 433 -16.29 -13.15 -6.66
N ASP A 434 -16.46 -13.15 -7.99
CA ASP A 434 -16.43 -14.36 -8.82
C ASP A 434 -15.02 -14.98 -8.93
N LEU A 435 -14.00 -14.30 -8.44
CA LEU A 435 -12.62 -14.79 -8.38
C LEU A 435 -12.36 -15.72 -7.19
N VAL A 436 -13.33 -15.89 -6.28
CA VAL A 436 -13.23 -16.77 -5.12
C VAL A 436 -13.49 -18.22 -5.55
N TYR A 437 -12.62 -19.14 -5.15
CA TYR A 437 -12.71 -20.58 -5.45
C TYR A 437 -12.47 -21.43 -4.21
#